data_c9ba935499e148b9be06d858bedb590a
#
_entry.id   c9ba935499e148b9be06d858bedb590a
#
_cell.length_a   1.000
_cell.length_b   1.000
_cell.length_c   1.000
_cell.angle_alpha   90.00
_cell.angle_beta   90.00
_cell.angle_gamma   90.00
#
_symmetry.space_group_name_H-M   'P 1'
#
loop_
_entity.id
_entity.type
_entity.pdbx_description
1 polymer ?
#
loop_
_entity_poly.entity_id
_entity_poly.type
_entity_poly.pdbx_seq_one_letter_code
_entity_poly.pdbx_strand_id
1 'polypeptide(L)'
;MRTNLTDLSCRHLKKLLHNEDACTSFLYTLKWPKGFVCPRCQHQQACTIATRRLPLYECRACHYQASLTVGTVMEGSRTPLQKWFTALWHLSRPHCSLNAVQLSAIIQVTYKTAWSMLHKIRTAISRADNARPLHGDVRGLLAFYGYHPISPFKERQHPVIVAHSITPNGSTSALKMKMTRLARPDHKILSYVEHQAFINTHVAASSMEPTINRYFYRIKRKDRLYQSSKQVWRWLNETFHGIGSKYLQLYLDEYCFRYNISYMYNSASELFCQFCRPLFTSSSISIPKLKRCA
;
A
#
# COMPACT_ATOMS: atom_id res chain seq x y z
N MET A 1 19.61 20.34 -12.79
CA MET A 1 20.21 19.34 -11.88
C MET A 1 19.19 18.22 -11.68
N ARG A 2 19.48 17.02 -12.19
CA ARG A 2 18.61 15.84 -12.00
C ARG A 2 18.97 15.25 -10.64
N THR A 3 18.15 15.49 -9.63
CA THR A 3 18.27 14.79 -8.36
C THR A 3 17.86 13.34 -8.57
N ASN A 4 18.82 12.42 -8.50
CA ASN A 4 18.54 11.00 -8.43
C ASN A 4 17.66 10.76 -7.20
N LEU A 5 16.54 10.06 -7.38
CA LEU A 5 15.59 9.71 -6.32
C LEU A 5 16.22 8.93 -5.15
N THR A 6 17.42 8.38 -5.35
CA THR A 6 18.20 7.64 -4.34
C THR A 6 19.00 8.54 -3.39
N ASP A 7 19.19 9.83 -3.69
CA ASP A 7 20.04 10.75 -2.94
C ASP A 7 19.31 11.78 -2.08
N LEU A 8 18.06 11.49 -1.69
CA LEU A 8 17.31 12.33 -0.77
C LEU A 8 17.89 12.25 0.64
N SER A 9 18.80 13.15 0.97
CA SER A 9 19.27 13.28 2.35
C SER A 9 18.11 13.65 3.28
N CYS A 10 18.24 13.36 4.57
CA CYS A 10 17.23 13.71 5.60
C CYS A 10 16.93 15.23 5.61
N ARG A 11 17.91 16.05 5.20
CA ARG A 11 17.80 17.52 5.06
C ARG A 11 16.89 17.90 3.87
N HIS A 12 16.97 17.19 2.74
CA HIS A 12 16.10 17.39 1.59
C HIS A 12 14.65 16.99 1.87
N LEU A 13 14.44 15.91 2.61
CA LEU A 13 13.10 15.49 3.05
C LEU A 13 12.45 16.53 3.97
N LYS A 14 13.19 17.11 4.92
CA LYS A 14 12.68 18.21 5.76
C LYS A 14 12.27 19.41 4.90
N LYS A 15 13.13 19.83 3.96
CA LYS A 15 12.83 20.93 3.03
C LYS A 15 11.59 20.65 2.18
N LEU A 16 11.44 19.42 1.69
CA LEU A 16 10.29 18.96 0.92
C LEU A 16 8.99 19.06 1.73
N LEU A 17 9.00 18.67 2.99
CA LEU A 17 7.80 18.69 3.85
C LEU A 17 7.34 20.10 4.25
N HIS A 18 8.20 21.12 4.09
CA HIS A 18 7.92 22.50 4.48
C HIS A 18 7.75 23.48 3.31
N ASN A 19 7.90 23.02 2.05
CA ASN A 19 7.82 23.90 0.87
C ASN A 19 6.96 23.27 -0.23
N GLU A 20 5.88 23.98 -0.65
CA GLU A 20 4.96 23.50 -1.69
C GLU A 20 5.65 23.42 -3.07
N ASP A 21 6.59 24.31 -3.39
CA ASP A 21 7.34 24.27 -4.66
C ASP A 21 8.29 23.07 -4.71
N ALA A 22 8.93 22.75 -3.57
CA ALA A 22 9.73 21.55 -3.45
C ALA A 22 8.87 20.28 -3.59
N CYS A 23 7.66 20.27 -3.02
CA CYS A 23 6.69 19.21 -3.20
C CYS A 23 6.27 19.06 -4.68
N THR A 24 6.03 20.19 -5.35
CA THR A 24 5.66 20.21 -6.77
C THR A 24 6.76 19.64 -7.65
N SER A 25 8.01 20.07 -7.44
CA SER A 25 9.17 19.58 -8.16
C SER A 25 9.41 18.07 -7.93
N PHE A 26 9.24 17.62 -6.68
CA PHE A 26 9.36 16.21 -6.32
C PHE A 26 8.26 15.37 -6.95
N LEU A 27 7.01 15.84 -6.94
CA LEU A 27 5.89 15.15 -7.58
C LEU A 27 6.09 15.05 -9.10
N TYR A 28 6.64 16.11 -9.74
CA TYR A 28 7.00 16.06 -11.15
C TYR A 28 8.01 14.94 -11.45
N THR A 29 9.07 14.84 -10.63
CA THR A 29 10.12 13.82 -10.80
C THR A 29 9.56 12.39 -10.56
N LEU A 30 8.64 12.23 -9.60
CA LEU A 30 7.98 10.94 -9.36
C LEU A 30 7.08 10.54 -10.53
N LYS A 31 6.33 11.50 -11.09
CA LYS A 31 5.38 11.23 -12.18
C LYS A 31 6.09 11.02 -13.52
N TRP A 32 7.12 11.80 -13.79
CA TRP A 32 7.88 11.80 -15.04
C TRP A 32 9.40 11.67 -14.77
N PRO A 33 9.89 10.49 -14.38
CA PRO A 33 11.29 10.28 -14.00
C PRO A 33 12.29 10.60 -15.12
N LYS A 34 11.86 10.41 -16.38
CA LYS A 34 12.66 10.68 -17.59
C LYS A 34 12.30 12.01 -18.26
N GLY A 35 11.52 12.87 -17.59
CA GLY A 35 10.96 14.09 -18.15
C GLY A 35 9.50 13.91 -18.58
N PHE A 36 8.85 15.02 -18.95
CA PHE A 36 7.43 15.01 -19.31
C PHE A 36 7.13 14.00 -20.42
N VAL A 37 6.04 13.24 -20.24
CA VAL A 37 5.45 12.39 -21.26
C VAL A 37 3.95 12.65 -21.27
N CYS A 38 3.42 13.05 -22.42
CA CYS A 38 2.01 13.36 -22.59
C CYS A 38 1.18 12.09 -22.40
N PRO A 39 0.19 12.04 -21.48
CA PRO A 39 -0.63 10.86 -21.26
C PRO A 39 -1.58 10.55 -22.43
N ARG A 40 -1.78 11.52 -23.38
CA ARG A 40 -2.65 11.37 -24.53
C ARG A 40 -1.93 10.88 -25.78
N CYS A 41 -0.78 11.49 -26.12
CA CYS A 41 -0.08 11.22 -27.40
C CYS A 41 1.39 10.79 -27.21
N GLN A 42 1.86 10.61 -25.99
CA GLN A 42 3.21 10.16 -25.62
C GLN A 42 4.35 11.15 -26.05
N HIS A 43 4.02 12.34 -26.55
CA HIS A 43 5.01 13.36 -26.89
C HIS A 43 5.74 13.86 -25.63
N GLN A 44 7.04 14.17 -25.76
CA GLN A 44 7.91 14.44 -24.60
C GLN A 44 8.18 15.94 -24.33
N GLN A 45 7.58 16.84 -25.09
CA GLN A 45 7.75 18.29 -24.89
C GLN A 45 6.46 18.93 -24.41
N ALA A 46 6.57 19.81 -23.42
CA ALA A 46 5.46 20.59 -22.89
C ALA A 46 5.84 22.03 -22.61
N CYS A 47 4.87 22.92 -22.68
CA CYS A 47 4.93 24.26 -22.10
C CYS A 47 4.34 24.21 -20.69
N THR A 48 4.95 24.94 -19.75
CA THR A 48 4.45 25.03 -18.36
C THR A 48 3.52 26.22 -18.23
N ILE A 49 2.30 25.99 -17.76
CA ILE A 49 1.31 27.04 -17.44
C ILE A 49 1.30 27.19 -15.91
N ALA A 50 1.86 28.29 -15.41
CA ALA A 50 2.04 28.54 -13.97
C ALA A 50 0.97 29.46 -13.36
N THR A 51 -0.14 29.71 -14.03
CA THR A 51 -1.20 30.66 -13.55
C THR A 51 -2.04 30.06 -12.41
N ARG A 52 -1.91 28.78 -12.10
CA ARG A 52 -2.66 28.08 -11.03
C ARG A 52 -1.74 27.70 -9.89
N ARG A 53 -2.31 27.40 -8.72
CA ARG A 53 -1.57 26.93 -7.55
C ARG A 53 -0.62 25.76 -7.86
N LEU A 54 -1.04 24.81 -8.70
CA LEU A 54 -0.19 23.77 -9.25
C LEU A 54 -0.07 23.96 -10.75
N PRO A 55 1.14 23.85 -11.31
CA PRO A 55 1.36 24.05 -12.75
C PRO A 55 0.64 22.98 -13.57
N LEU A 56 0.20 23.39 -14.77
CA LEU A 56 -0.23 22.48 -15.82
C LEU A 56 0.87 22.38 -16.88
N TYR A 57 0.93 21.23 -17.53
CA TYR A 57 1.90 20.96 -18.59
C TYR A 57 1.14 20.72 -19.89
N GLU A 58 1.18 21.70 -20.79
CA GLU A 58 0.53 21.64 -22.09
C GLU A 58 1.44 20.95 -23.09
N CYS A 59 0.99 19.85 -23.67
CA CYS A 59 1.72 19.12 -24.69
C CYS A 59 1.88 19.94 -25.97
N ARG A 60 3.10 20.06 -26.47
CA ARG A 60 3.36 20.83 -27.72
C ARG A 60 2.78 20.22 -28.98
N ALA A 61 2.47 18.89 -28.98
CA ALA A 61 1.96 18.19 -30.14
C ALA A 61 0.42 18.17 -30.19
N CYS A 62 -0.26 17.87 -29.07
CA CYS A 62 -1.71 17.69 -29.06
C CYS A 62 -2.48 18.66 -28.16
N HIS A 63 -1.80 19.64 -27.58
CA HIS A 63 -2.34 20.68 -26.69
C HIS A 63 -3.10 20.15 -25.45
N TYR A 64 -2.89 18.86 -25.11
CA TYR A 64 -3.45 18.30 -23.90
C TYR A 64 -2.78 18.89 -22.66
N GLN A 65 -3.59 19.44 -21.75
CA GLN A 65 -3.11 20.01 -20.50
C GLN A 65 -3.04 18.95 -19.40
N ALA A 66 -1.87 18.42 -19.13
CA ALA A 66 -1.63 17.42 -18.11
C ALA A 66 -1.44 18.09 -16.73
N SER A 67 -2.22 17.64 -15.75
CA SER A 67 -2.05 18.03 -14.34
C SER A 67 -1.08 17.08 -13.64
N LEU A 68 -0.33 17.58 -12.64
CA LEU A 68 0.55 16.77 -11.80
C LEU A 68 -0.23 15.72 -10.99
N THR A 69 -1.41 16.07 -10.49
CA THR A 69 -2.16 15.21 -9.57
C THR A 69 -3.04 14.17 -10.26
N VAL A 70 -3.41 14.36 -11.52
CA VAL A 70 -4.22 13.41 -12.29
C VAL A 70 -3.46 12.09 -12.46
N GLY A 71 -4.13 10.96 -12.25
CA GLY A 71 -3.52 9.62 -12.25
C GLY A 71 -2.68 9.31 -11.02
N THR A 72 -2.75 10.11 -9.95
CA THR A 72 -2.07 9.87 -8.68
C THR A 72 -3.07 9.73 -7.54
N VAL A 73 -2.59 9.33 -6.35
CA VAL A 73 -3.43 9.28 -5.12
C VAL A 73 -4.00 10.65 -4.74
N MET A 74 -3.42 11.73 -5.26
CA MET A 74 -3.82 13.11 -4.97
C MET A 74 -4.91 13.62 -5.92
N GLU A 75 -5.33 12.83 -6.90
CA GLU A 75 -6.33 13.22 -7.90
C GLU A 75 -7.63 13.68 -7.24
N GLY A 76 -8.15 14.82 -7.71
CA GLY A 76 -9.39 15.43 -7.20
C GLY A 76 -9.30 15.97 -5.77
N SER A 77 -8.08 16.07 -5.19
CA SER A 77 -7.88 16.65 -3.87
C SER A 77 -7.58 18.15 -3.95
N ARG A 78 -8.18 18.92 -3.04
CA ARG A 78 -7.85 20.34 -2.80
C ARG A 78 -6.80 20.53 -1.70
N THR A 79 -6.42 19.44 -1.01
CA THR A 79 -5.44 19.46 0.07
C THR A 79 -4.06 19.80 -0.48
N PRO A 80 -3.28 20.69 0.16
CA PRO A 80 -1.91 21.03 -0.24
C PRO A 80 -1.00 19.81 -0.34
N LEU A 81 -0.02 19.84 -1.26
CA LEU A 81 0.93 18.74 -1.47
C LEU A 81 1.75 18.45 -0.22
N GLN A 82 2.15 19.49 0.53
CA GLN A 82 2.86 19.34 1.80
C GLN A 82 2.13 18.41 2.77
N LYS A 83 0.80 18.56 2.92
CA LYS A 83 -0.01 17.71 3.80
C LYS A 83 -0.06 16.26 3.30
N TRP A 84 -0.09 16.06 1.99
CA TRP A 84 -0.01 14.74 1.38
C TRP A 84 1.34 14.08 1.62
N PHE A 85 2.44 14.80 1.36
CA PHE A 85 3.78 14.26 1.57
C PHE A 85 4.09 14.03 3.04
N THR A 86 3.56 14.86 3.95
CA THR A 86 3.63 14.59 5.40
C THR A 86 2.92 13.29 5.76
N ALA A 87 1.71 13.05 5.24
CA ALA A 87 1.00 11.79 5.46
C ALA A 87 1.80 10.58 4.92
N LEU A 88 2.33 10.68 3.70
CA LEU A 88 3.14 9.64 3.06
C LEU A 88 4.44 9.38 3.82
N TRP A 89 5.08 10.43 4.34
CA TRP A 89 6.26 10.30 5.19
C TRP A 89 5.99 9.49 6.46
N HIS A 90 4.92 9.80 7.16
CA HIS A 90 4.55 9.02 8.35
C HIS A 90 4.22 7.57 8.01
N LEU A 91 3.48 7.31 6.93
CA LEU A 91 3.12 5.95 6.51
C LEU A 91 4.30 5.13 6.00
N SER A 92 5.33 5.76 5.43
CA SER A 92 6.51 5.05 4.93
C SER A 92 7.39 4.46 6.05
N ARG A 93 7.25 4.94 7.29
CA ARG A 93 8.05 4.49 8.43
C ARG A 93 7.58 3.10 8.91
N PRO A 94 8.46 2.10 9.05
CA PRO A 94 8.05 0.72 9.39
C PRO A 94 7.27 0.61 10.70
N HIS A 95 7.68 1.36 11.71
CA HIS A 95 7.10 1.30 13.06
C HIS A 95 6.03 2.39 13.33
N CYS A 96 5.67 3.17 12.32
CA CYS A 96 4.64 4.19 12.48
C CYS A 96 3.26 3.58 12.31
N SER A 97 2.43 3.68 13.33
CA SER A 97 1.00 3.39 13.27
C SER A 97 0.25 4.70 13.16
N LEU A 98 -0.55 4.88 12.11
CA LEU A 98 -1.23 6.13 11.84
C LEU A 98 -2.70 5.88 11.51
N ASN A 99 -3.58 6.30 12.41
CA ASN A 99 -5.01 6.32 12.16
C ASN A 99 -5.48 7.71 11.67
N ALA A 100 -6.75 7.82 11.29
CA ALA A 100 -7.28 9.05 10.72
C ALA A 100 -7.38 10.20 11.74
N VAL A 101 -7.57 9.89 13.03
CA VAL A 101 -7.58 10.89 14.11
C VAL A 101 -6.20 11.49 14.28
N GLN A 102 -5.18 10.64 14.40
CA GLN A 102 -3.79 11.08 14.52
C GLN A 102 -3.34 11.89 13.28
N LEU A 103 -3.65 11.40 12.06
CA LEU A 103 -3.32 12.14 10.85
C LEU A 103 -4.01 13.50 10.80
N SER A 104 -5.31 13.58 11.17
CA SER A 104 -6.05 14.85 11.16
C SER A 104 -5.40 15.90 12.08
N ALA A 105 -4.90 15.48 13.23
CA ALA A 105 -4.18 16.34 14.16
C ALA A 105 -2.80 16.78 13.62
N ILE A 106 -2.02 15.84 13.02
CA ILE A 106 -0.68 16.13 12.49
C ILE A 106 -0.72 17.14 11.35
N ILE A 107 -1.61 16.94 10.37
CA ILE A 107 -1.68 17.78 9.16
C ILE A 107 -2.76 18.86 9.23
N GLN A 108 -3.45 18.98 10.37
CA GLN A 108 -4.51 19.98 10.59
C GLN A 108 -5.55 20.02 9.46
N VAL A 109 -6.27 18.91 9.32
CA VAL A 109 -7.42 18.75 8.42
C VAL A 109 -8.57 18.09 9.18
N THR A 110 -9.77 18.09 8.63
CA THR A 110 -10.89 17.36 9.22
C THR A 110 -10.63 15.84 9.21
N TYR A 111 -11.20 15.13 10.18
CA TYR A 111 -11.17 13.66 10.22
C TYR A 111 -11.58 13.03 8.88
N LYS A 112 -12.66 13.53 8.26
CA LYS A 112 -13.16 13.05 6.96
C LYS A 112 -12.12 13.20 5.85
N THR A 113 -11.38 14.30 5.82
CA THR A 113 -10.29 14.54 4.87
C THR A 113 -9.13 13.58 5.12
N ALA A 114 -8.68 13.43 6.37
CA ALA A 114 -7.61 12.52 6.75
C ALA A 114 -7.97 11.06 6.42
N TRP A 115 -9.19 10.64 6.75
CA TRP A 115 -9.68 9.30 6.43
C TRP A 115 -9.70 9.05 4.91
N SER A 116 -10.20 10.01 4.12
CA SER A 116 -10.23 9.92 2.66
C SER A 116 -8.82 9.83 2.05
N MET A 117 -7.87 10.60 2.59
CA MET A 117 -6.46 10.54 2.17
C MET A 117 -5.87 9.15 2.44
N LEU A 118 -6.01 8.64 3.68
CA LEU A 118 -5.53 7.31 4.05
C LEU A 118 -6.19 6.21 3.21
N HIS A 119 -7.48 6.32 2.94
CA HIS A 119 -8.20 5.35 2.11
C HIS A 119 -7.66 5.32 0.67
N LYS A 120 -7.42 6.48 0.05
CA LYS A 120 -6.81 6.57 -1.28
C LYS A 120 -5.41 5.97 -1.31
N ILE A 121 -4.58 6.26 -0.31
CA ILE A 121 -3.22 5.72 -0.18
C ILE A 121 -3.28 4.20 -0.04
N ARG A 122 -4.10 3.65 0.86
CA ARG A 122 -4.27 2.21 1.06
C ARG A 122 -4.75 1.50 -0.20
N THR A 123 -5.70 2.11 -0.93
CA THR A 123 -6.19 1.56 -2.21
C THR A 123 -5.07 1.46 -3.25
N ALA A 124 -4.21 2.47 -3.33
CA ALA A 124 -3.07 2.44 -4.26
C ALA A 124 -1.99 1.45 -3.82
N ILE A 125 -1.72 1.35 -2.52
CA ILE A 125 -0.82 0.34 -1.93
C ILE A 125 -1.33 -1.07 -2.22
N SER A 126 -2.62 -1.33 -2.02
CA SER A 126 -3.23 -2.64 -2.29
C SER A 126 -3.03 -3.08 -3.74
N ARG A 127 -3.18 -2.15 -4.70
CA ARG A 127 -2.88 -2.43 -6.11
C ARG A 127 -1.40 -2.76 -6.33
N ALA A 128 -0.51 -2.00 -5.72
CA ALA A 128 0.93 -2.21 -5.82
C ALA A 128 1.37 -3.53 -5.17
N ASP A 129 0.77 -3.91 -4.05
CA ASP A 129 1.01 -5.19 -3.40
C ASP A 129 0.52 -6.35 -4.28
N ASN A 130 -0.67 -6.24 -4.87
CA ASN A 130 -1.22 -7.26 -5.75
C ASN A 130 -0.38 -7.48 -7.01
N ALA A 131 0.28 -6.45 -7.52
CA ALA A 131 1.17 -6.54 -8.67
C ALA A 131 2.53 -7.21 -8.37
N ARG A 132 2.81 -7.54 -7.11
CA ARG A 132 4.08 -8.14 -6.67
C ARG A 132 3.82 -9.54 -6.11
N PRO A 133 3.92 -10.62 -6.92
CA PRO A 133 3.76 -11.97 -6.42
C PRO A 133 4.90 -12.38 -5.48
N LEU A 134 4.68 -13.41 -4.69
CA LEU A 134 5.71 -14.09 -3.91
C LEU A 134 6.58 -14.94 -4.83
N HIS A 135 7.88 -15.02 -4.55
CA HIS A 135 8.86 -15.77 -5.34
C HIS A 135 9.63 -16.78 -4.47
N GLY A 136 10.20 -17.80 -5.11
CA GLY A 136 11.06 -18.79 -4.46
C GLY A 136 10.31 -19.84 -3.65
N ASP A 137 10.82 -20.24 -2.47
CA ASP A 137 10.13 -21.16 -1.55
C ASP A 137 9.01 -20.38 -0.84
N VAL A 138 7.76 -20.68 -1.19
CA VAL A 138 6.58 -20.03 -0.63
C VAL A 138 5.88 -20.94 0.34
N ARG A 139 5.78 -20.50 1.60
CA ARG A 139 5.05 -21.22 2.64
C ARG A 139 3.91 -20.37 3.18
N GLY A 140 2.79 -21.02 3.47
CA GLY A 140 1.59 -20.33 3.92
C GLY A 140 0.75 -21.15 4.89
N LEU A 141 -0.18 -20.47 5.54
CA LEU A 141 -1.16 -21.09 6.44
C LEU A 141 -2.46 -20.28 6.46
N LEU A 142 -3.52 -20.94 6.91
CA LEU A 142 -4.80 -20.32 7.22
C LEU A 142 -4.76 -19.73 8.64
N ALA A 143 -5.00 -18.42 8.77
CA ALA A 143 -5.16 -17.73 10.05
C ALA A 143 -6.52 -17.05 10.14
N PHE A 144 -6.88 -16.55 11.33
CA PHE A 144 -8.14 -15.83 11.54
C PHE A 144 -7.89 -14.51 12.27
N TYR A 145 -8.31 -13.42 11.67
CA TYR A 145 -8.46 -12.15 12.37
C TYR A 145 -9.77 -12.16 13.16
N GLY A 146 -9.74 -11.67 14.40
CA GLY A 146 -10.90 -11.70 15.30
C GLY A 146 -11.18 -13.06 15.93
N TYR A 147 -10.28 -14.06 15.77
CA TYR A 147 -10.44 -15.36 16.40
C TYR A 147 -10.27 -15.29 17.92
N HIS A 148 -11.27 -15.77 18.62
CA HIS A 148 -11.23 -16.01 20.07
C HIS A 148 -11.80 -17.40 20.36
N PRO A 149 -11.11 -18.27 21.10
CA PRO A 149 -11.52 -19.67 21.31
C PRO A 149 -12.91 -19.82 21.95
N ILE A 150 -13.25 -18.92 22.88
CA ILE A 150 -14.45 -18.97 23.72
C ILE A 150 -15.57 -18.06 23.17
N SER A 151 -15.30 -17.24 22.15
CA SER A 151 -16.30 -16.29 21.66
C SER A 151 -17.42 -16.98 20.89
N PRO A 152 -18.68 -16.77 21.25
CA PRO A 152 -19.83 -17.25 20.48
C PRO A 152 -19.98 -16.53 19.11
N PHE A 153 -19.33 -15.37 18.94
CA PHE A 153 -19.45 -14.54 17.73
C PHE A 153 -18.52 -15.04 16.60
N LYS A 154 -18.83 -16.19 16.01
CA LYS A 154 -18.10 -16.76 14.86
C LYS A 154 -18.11 -15.83 13.65
N GLU A 155 -19.14 -14.99 13.49
CA GLU A 155 -19.31 -14.04 12.40
C GLU A 155 -18.25 -12.93 12.35
N ARG A 156 -17.59 -12.65 13.47
CA ARG A 156 -16.50 -11.66 13.56
C ARG A 156 -15.12 -12.24 13.21
N GLN A 157 -15.06 -13.53 12.87
CA GLN A 157 -13.82 -14.20 12.51
C GLN A 157 -13.61 -14.13 11.01
N HIS A 158 -12.54 -13.48 10.59
CA HIS A 158 -12.20 -13.32 9.19
C HIS A 158 -11.04 -14.24 8.82
N PRO A 159 -11.27 -15.25 7.95
CA PRO A 159 -10.22 -16.15 7.48
C PRO A 159 -9.27 -15.38 6.54
N VAL A 160 -7.97 -15.58 6.75
CA VAL A 160 -6.89 -14.93 6.02
C VAL A 160 -5.83 -16.00 5.68
N ILE A 161 -5.42 -16.07 4.43
CA ILE A 161 -4.22 -16.79 4.02
C ILE A 161 -3.04 -15.88 4.33
N VAL A 162 -2.09 -16.39 5.14
CA VAL A 162 -0.83 -15.74 5.47
C VAL A 162 0.27 -16.53 4.80
N ALA A 163 1.03 -15.92 3.91
CA ALA A 163 2.11 -16.57 3.19
C ALA A 163 3.36 -15.68 3.11
N HIS A 164 4.51 -16.31 3.07
CA HIS A 164 5.78 -15.64 2.90
C HIS A 164 6.69 -16.37 1.91
N SER A 165 7.59 -15.60 1.29
CA SER A 165 8.74 -16.13 0.59
C SER A 165 9.87 -16.37 1.58
N ILE A 166 10.56 -17.50 1.48
CA ILE A 166 11.72 -17.83 2.29
C ILE A 166 12.96 -17.72 1.41
N THR A 167 13.97 -17.03 1.93
CA THR A 167 15.31 -17.01 1.30
C THR A 167 16.03 -18.33 1.55
N PRO A 168 17.05 -18.68 0.76
CA PRO A 168 17.91 -19.86 1.03
C PRO A 168 18.47 -19.89 2.45
N ASN A 169 18.68 -18.73 3.07
CA ASN A 169 19.15 -18.58 4.45
C ASN A 169 18.04 -18.75 5.52
N GLY A 170 16.83 -19.13 5.11
CA GLY A 170 15.69 -19.34 6.01
C GLY A 170 15.05 -18.08 6.57
N SER A 171 15.41 -16.88 6.09
CA SER A 171 14.76 -15.62 6.48
C SER A 171 13.57 -15.30 5.59
N THR A 172 12.60 -14.56 6.13
CA THR A 172 11.42 -14.11 5.37
C THR A 172 11.80 -12.94 4.48
N SER A 173 11.64 -13.07 3.16
CA SER A 173 11.94 -12.00 2.20
C SER A 173 10.73 -11.17 1.79
N ALA A 174 9.55 -11.76 1.77
CA ALA A 174 8.30 -11.06 1.48
C ALA A 174 7.13 -11.72 2.23
N LEU A 175 6.17 -10.92 2.65
CA LEU A 175 4.95 -11.33 3.35
C LEU A 175 3.73 -10.92 2.54
N LYS A 176 2.71 -11.79 2.51
CA LYS A 176 1.42 -11.50 1.89
C LYS A 176 0.29 -12.07 2.72
N MET A 177 -0.77 -11.27 2.90
CA MET A 177 -1.96 -11.67 3.65
C MET A 177 -3.20 -11.34 2.85
N LYS A 178 -4.03 -12.36 2.55
CA LYS A 178 -5.25 -12.19 1.76
C LYS A 178 -6.45 -12.80 2.45
N MET A 179 -7.52 -12.02 2.53
CA MET A 179 -8.82 -12.54 2.99
C MET A 179 -9.27 -13.66 2.05
N THR A 180 -9.93 -14.66 2.61
CA THR A 180 -10.34 -15.85 1.86
C THR A 180 -11.70 -16.36 2.35
N ARG A 181 -12.18 -17.45 1.74
CA ARG A 181 -13.40 -18.16 2.14
C ARG A 181 -13.06 -19.57 2.61
N LEU A 182 -13.91 -20.11 3.46
CA LEU A 182 -13.77 -21.46 3.96
C LEU A 182 -14.63 -22.42 3.16
N ALA A 183 -14.13 -23.64 2.96
CA ALA A 183 -14.94 -24.74 2.43
C ALA A 183 -15.95 -25.23 3.48
N ARG A 184 -15.47 -25.32 4.73
CA ARG A 184 -16.26 -25.76 5.90
C ARG A 184 -15.96 -24.82 7.06
N PRO A 185 -16.81 -23.83 7.33
CA PRO A 185 -16.61 -22.85 8.41
C PRO A 185 -16.42 -23.50 9.79
N ASP A 186 -17.19 -24.56 10.10
CA ASP A 186 -17.13 -25.25 11.39
C ASP A 186 -15.80 -25.96 11.62
N HIS A 187 -15.23 -26.56 10.59
CA HIS A 187 -13.94 -27.26 10.65
C HIS A 187 -12.74 -26.33 10.37
N LYS A 188 -12.98 -25.06 10.04
CA LYS A 188 -11.93 -24.08 9.70
C LYS A 188 -10.94 -24.60 8.65
N ILE A 189 -11.49 -25.08 7.54
CA ILE A 189 -10.75 -25.61 6.39
C ILE A 189 -10.86 -24.65 5.23
N LEU A 190 -9.72 -24.24 4.68
CA LEU A 190 -9.65 -23.44 3.47
C LEU A 190 -10.21 -24.20 2.26
N SER A 191 -11.06 -23.55 1.46
CA SER A 191 -11.54 -24.09 0.19
C SER A 191 -10.37 -24.40 -0.75
N TYR A 192 -10.47 -25.49 -1.51
CA TYR A 192 -9.47 -25.80 -2.53
C TYR A 192 -9.45 -24.74 -3.65
N VAL A 193 -10.61 -24.26 -4.03
CA VAL A 193 -10.75 -23.20 -5.04
C VAL A 193 -10.04 -21.92 -4.59
N GLU A 194 -10.26 -21.48 -3.36
CA GLU A 194 -9.62 -20.28 -2.80
C GLU A 194 -8.10 -20.48 -2.61
N HIS A 195 -7.69 -21.70 -2.20
CA HIS A 195 -6.27 -22.05 -2.12
C HIS A 195 -5.58 -21.92 -3.48
N GLN A 196 -6.17 -22.49 -4.53
CA GLN A 196 -5.62 -22.42 -5.89
C GLN A 196 -5.69 -21.00 -6.46
N ALA A 197 -6.77 -20.26 -6.19
CA ALA A 197 -6.90 -18.85 -6.59
C ALA A 197 -5.80 -17.99 -5.96
N PHE A 198 -5.47 -18.22 -4.68
CA PHE A 198 -4.36 -17.52 -4.03
C PHE A 198 -3.03 -17.81 -4.71
N ILE A 199 -2.73 -19.09 -4.98
CA ILE A 199 -1.48 -19.49 -5.67
C ILE A 199 -1.40 -18.82 -7.03
N ASN A 200 -2.42 -18.96 -7.86
CA ASN A 200 -2.42 -18.42 -9.23
C ASN A 200 -2.29 -16.88 -9.28
N THR A 201 -2.79 -16.19 -8.25
CA THR A 201 -2.82 -14.72 -8.24
C THR A 201 -1.61 -14.12 -7.54
N HIS A 202 -1.10 -14.77 -6.50
CA HIS A 202 -0.16 -14.17 -5.56
C HIS A 202 1.20 -14.87 -5.47
N VAL A 203 1.39 -15.99 -6.15
CA VAL A 203 2.66 -16.69 -6.25
C VAL A 203 3.15 -16.65 -7.69
N ALA A 204 4.42 -16.37 -7.90
CA ALA A 204 5.00 -16.32 -9.24
C ALA A 204 5.08 -17.74 -9.84
N ALA A 205 4.80 -17.87 -11.13
CA ALA A 205 4.86 -19.16 -11.85
C ALA A 205 6.27 -19.80 -11.83
N SER A 206 7.31 -18.99 -11.64
CA SER A 206 8.70 -19.45 -11.50
C SER A 206 9.06 -19.93 -10.08
N SER A 207 8.13 -19.89 -9.14
CA SER A 207 8.37 -20.34 -7.77
C SER A 207 8.38 -21.86 -7.67
N MET A 208 9.02 -22.39 -6.60
CA MET A 208 8.88 -23.79 -6.22
C MET A 208 7.43 -24.08 -5.85
N GLU A 209 7.02 -25.35 -5.80
CA GLU A 209 5.67 -25.73 -5.42
C GLU A 209 5.32 -25.15 -4.04
N PRO A 210 4.32 -24.24 -3.95
CA PRO A 210 4.02 -23.55 -2.71
C PRO A 210 3.34 -24.47 -1.70
N THR A 211 3.81 -24.44 -0.46
CA THR A 211 3.26 -25.23 0.64
C THR A 211 2.35 -24.37 1.50
N ILE A 212 1.03 -24.48 1.34
CA ILE A 212 0.05 -23.73 2.13
C ILE A 212 -0.80 -24.68 2.97
N ASN A 213 -0.70 -24.56 4.29
CA ASN A 213 -1.51 -25.38 5.21
C ASN A 213 -2.97 -24.89 5.22
N ARG A 214 -3.88 -25.72 4.73
CA ARG A 214 -5.31 -25.44 4.62
C ARG A 214 -6.10 -25.66 5.91
N TYR A 215 -5.50 -26.29 6.93
CA TYR A 215 -6.18 -26.73 8.16
C TYR A 215 -5.75 -25.88 9.34
N PHE A 216 -6.64 -25.01 9.85
CA PHE A 216 -6.31 -24.10 10.96
C PHE A 216 -5.85 -24.86 12.23
N TYR A 217 -6.53 -25.93 12.61
CA TYR A 217 -6.21 -26.66 13.84
C TYR A 217 -4.89 -27.46 13.79
N ARG A 218 -4.28 -27.61 12.60
CA ARG A 218 -2.96 -28.26 12.43
C ARG A 218 -1.79 -27.29 12.56
N ILE A 219 -2.06 -26.01 12.81
CA ILE A 219 -1.02 -24.98 12.89
C ILE A 219 -0.41 -24.98 14.28
N LYS A 220 0.91 -25.10 14.35
CA LYS A 220 1.64 -24.98 15.61
C LYS A 220 1.67 -23.52 16.05
N ARG A 221 1.37 -23.23 17.33
CA ARG A 221 1.40 -21.86 17.87
C ARG A 221 2.78 -21.19 17.79
N LYS A 222 3.86 -21.97 17.73
CA LYS A 222 5.26 -21.52 17.57
C LYS A 222 5.64 -21.26 16.11
N ASP A 223 4.76 -21.54 15.15
CA ASP A 223 5.01 -21.27 13.73
C ASP A 223 5.27 -19.77 13.50
N ARG A 224 6.33 -19.43 12.77
CA ARG A 224 6.74 -18.05 12.50
C ARG A 224 5.64 -17.27 11.77
N LEU A 225 4.96 -17.88 10.80
CA LEU A 225 3.85 -17.25 10.07
C LEU A 225 2.67 -16.95 10.97
N TYR A 226 2.35 -17.89 11.86
CA TYR A 226 1.29 -17.68 12.84
C TYR A 226 1.63 -16.55 13.82
N GLN A 227 2.90 -16.42 14.22
CA GLN A 227 3.35 -15.30 15.06
C GLN A 227 3.32 -13.97 14.28
N SER A 228 3.70 -13.98 13.00
CA SER A 228 3.57 -12.80 12.13
C SER A 228 2.11 -12.35 12.02
N SER A 229 1.17 -13.28 11.86
CA SER A 229 -0.25 -12.92 11.83
C SER A 229 -0.70 -12.25 13.13
N LYS A 230 -0.25 -12.74 14.29
CA LYS A 230 -0.57 -12.12 15.59
C LYS A 230 -0.02 -10.71 15.75
N GLN A 231 1.17 -10.43 15.20
CA GLN A 231 1.72 -9.06 15.19
C GLN A 231 0.82 -8.12 14.38
N VAL A 232 0.32 -8.58 13.23
CA VAL A 232 -0.62 -7.80 12.41
C VAL A 232 -1.94 -7.59 13.14
N TRP A 233 -2.49 -8.64 13.79
CA TRP A 233 -3.74 -8.51 14.57
C TRP A 233 -3.59 -7.53 15.73
N ARG A 234 -2.45 -7.54 16.41
CA ARG A 234 -2.13 -6.57 17.46
C ARG A 234 -2.08 -5.16 16.88
N TRP A 235 -1.34 -4.94 15.80
CA TRP A 235 -1.27 -3.64 15.13
C TRP A 235 -2.65 -3.13 14.70
N LEU A 236 -3.52 -3.97 14.14
CA LEU A 236 -4.88 -3.59 13.77
C LEU A 236 -5.73 -3.17 14.98
N ASN A 237 -5.63 -3.92 16.08
CA ASN A 237 -6.44 -3.66 17.26
C ASN A 237 -5.94 -2.44 18.05
N GLU A 238 -4.64 -2.31 18.24
CA GLU A 238 -4.03 -1.19 19.00
C GLU A 238 -4.14 0.14 18.25
N THR A 239 -3.97 0.14 16.93
CA THR A 239 -4.00 1.38 16.14
C THR A 239 -5.42 1.80 15.75
N PHE A 240 -6.28 0.86 15.40
CA PHE A 240 -7.58 1.14 14.78
C PHE A 240 -8.76 0.65 15.61
N HIS A 241 -8.53 0.03 16.77
CA HIS A 241 -9.56 -0.56 17.64
C HIS A 241 -10.42 -1.62 16.94
N GLY A 242 -9.81 -2.32 15.98
CA GLY A 242 -10.45 -3.32 15.15
C GLY A 242 -10.93 -2.77 13.81
N ILE A 243 -10.88 -3.63 12.79
CA ILE A 243 -11.29 -3.30 11.42
C ILE A 243 -12.31 -4.33 10.94
N GLY A 244 -13.45 -3.85 10.45
CA GLY A 244 -14.48 -4.69 9.84
C GLY A 244 -14.06 -5.24 8.46
N SER A 245 -14.71 -6.33 8.03
CA SER A 245 -14.40 -7.06 6.80
C SER A 245 -14.34 -6.20 5.54
N LYS A 246 -15.18 -5.17 5.45
CA LYS A 246 -15.27 -4.26 4.28
C LYS A 246 -13.93 -3.62 3.91
N TYR A 247 -13.12 -3.28 4.88
CA TYR A 247 -11.86 -2.56 4.67
C TYR A 247 -10.63 -3.36 5.07
N LEU A 248 -10.78 -4.50 5.75
CA LEU A 248 -9.70 -5.29 6.32
C LEU A 248 -8.59 -5.57 5.31
N GLN A 249 -8.93 -5.96 4.08
CA GLN A 249 -7.94 -6.27 3.04
C GLN A 249 -6.99 -5.11 2.76
N LEU A 250 -7.48 -3.87 2.72
CA LEU A 250 -6.64 -2.69 2.47
C LEU A 250 -5.60 -2.46 3.57
N TYR A 251 -5.93 -2.79 4.80
CA TYR A 251 -5.01 -2.67 5.94
C TYR A 251 -3.99 -3.82 5.96
N LEU A 252 -4.42 -5.04 5.62
CA LEU A 252 -3.50 -6.18 5.46
C LEU A 252 -2.46 -5.88 4.37
N ASP A 253 -2.91 -5.35 3.23
CA ASP A 253 -2.04 -4.97 2.12
C ASP A 253 -1.09 -3.83 2.50
N GLU A 254 -1.56 -2.82 3.26
CA GLU A 254 -0.70 -1.76 3.80
C GLU A 254 0.40 -2.34 4.68
N TYR A 255 0.05 -3.23 5.61
CA TYR A 255 1.04 -3.84 6.50
C TYR A 255 2.07 -4.66 5.71
N CYS A 256 1.61 -5.56 4.83
CA CYS A 256 2.48 -6.39 4.00
C CYS A 256 3.41 -5.56 3.12
N PHE A 257 2.87 -4.54 2.45
CA PHE A 257 3.66 -3.65 1.61
C PHE A 257 4.75 -2.93 2.39
N ARG A 258 4.43 -2.36 3.55
CA ARG A 258 5.40 -1.68 4.42
C ARG A 258 6.46 -2.63 4.96
N TYR A 259 6.05 -3.83 5.39
CA TYR A 259 6.96 -4.89 5.82
C TYR A 259 7.94 -5.25 4.70
N ASN A 260 7.43 -5.52 3.50
CA ASN A 260 8.23 -5.95 2.36
C ASN A 260 9.24 -4.89 1.91
N ILE A 261 8.86 -3.60 1.87
CA ILE A 261 9.82 -2.54 1.53
C ILE A 261 10.84 -2.31 2.65
N SER A 262 10.47 -2.44 3.92
CA SER A 262 11.40 -2.27 5.04
C SER A 262 12.46 -3.37 5.12
N TYR A 263 12.16 -4.54 4.59
CA TYR A 263 13.13 -5.62 4.46
C TYR A 263 14.20 -5.34 3.39
N MET A 264 13.81 -4.62 2.33
CA MET A 264 14.69 -4.34 1.18
C MET A 264 15.55 -3.10 1.35
N TYR A 265 15.10 -2.12 2.15
CA TYR A 265 15.71 -0.79 2.24
C TYR A 265 15.89 -0.37 3.69
N ASN A 266 17.09 0.11 4.02
CA ASN A 266 17.47 0.48 5.39
C ASN A 266 17.39 1.98 5.66
N SER A 267 17.50 2.81 4.61
CA SER A 267 17.48 4.27 4.80
C SER A 267 16.04 4.81 4.76
N ALA A 268 15.73 5.75 5.66
CA ALA A 268 14.42 6.38 5.73
C ALA A 268 14.03 7.11 4.43
N SER A 269 15.00 7.64 3.70
CA SER A 269 14.80 8.30 2.42
C SER A 269 14.48 7.33 1.30
N GLU A 270 15.19 6.21 1.23
CA GLU A 270 14.90 5.14 0.26
C GLU A 270 13.52 4.54 0.51
N LEU A 271 13.19 4.23 1.77
CA LEU A 271 11.86 3.75 2.17
C LEU A 271 10.77 4.70 1.70
N PHE A 272 10.94 6.01 1.93
CA PHE A 272 9.98 7.02 1.49
C PHE A 272 9.84 7.04 -0.03
N CYS A 273 10.94 7.04 -0.77
CA CYS A 273 10.92 7.05 -2.23
C CYS A 273 10.25 5.78 -2.80
N GLN A 274 10.59 4.62 -2.26
CA GLN A 274 10.02 3.34 -2.71
C GLN A 274 8.54 3.20 -2.31
N PHE A 275 8.17 3.76 -1.16
CA PHE A 275 6.77 3.85 -0.74
C PHE A 275 5.97 4.73 -1.69
N CYS A 276 6.51 5.88 -2.10
CA CYS A 276 5.83 6.83 -2.97
C CYS A 276 5.72 6.35 -4.43
N ARG A 277 6.75 5.67 -4.96
CA ARG A 277 6.83 5.31 -6.39
C ARG A 277 5.53 4.72 -6.96
N PRO A 278 4.94 3.65 -6.41
CA PRO A 278 3.73 3.05 -6.98
C PRO A 278 2.47 3.92 -6.83
N LEU A 279 2.51 4.96 -6.01
CA LEU A 279 1.37 5.85 -5.77
C LEU A 279 1.27 6.94 -6.86
N PHE A 280 2.33 7.13 -7.63
CA PHE A 280 2.46 8.21 -8.61
C PHE A 280 2.76 7.72 -10.03
N THR A 281 3.07 6.45 -10.24
CA THR A 281 3.24 5.88 -11.58
C THR A 281 1.88 5.60 -12.19
N SER A 282 1.61 6.21 -13.33
CA SER A 282 0.37 6.05 -14.09
C SER A 282 0.32 4.71 -14.85
N SER A 283 0.05 3.63 -14.18
CA SER A 283 -0.70 2.55 -14.78
C SER A 283 -2.19 2.90 -14.56
N SER A 284 -2.89 3.36 -15.61
CA SER A 284 -4.34 3.62 -15.73
C SER A 284 -5.16 3.50 -14.43
N ILE A 285 -4.98 4.46 -13.51
CA ILE A 285 -5.70 4.47 -12.24
C ILE A 285 -7.01 5.23 -12.45
N SER A 286 -8.03 4.57 -12.96
CA SER A 286 -9.40 5.02 -12.71
C SER A 286 -9.73 4.71 -11.24
N ILE A 287 -9.50 5.68 -10.36
CA ILE A 287 -9.99 5.60 -8.98
C ILE A 287 -11.52 5.69 -9.07
N PRO A 288 -12.28 4.69 -8.63
CA PRO A 288 -13.73 4.80 -8.60
C PRO A 288 -14.11 6.05 -7.80
N LYS A 289 -14.87 6.96 -8.40
CA LYS A 289 -15.43 8.11 -7.67
C LYS A 289 -16.25 7.53 -6.52
N LEU A 290 -15.82 7.76 -5.29
CA LEU A 290 -16.63 7.43 -4.11
C LEU A 290 -17.99 8.12 -4.29
N LYS A 291 -19.06 7.31 -4.44
CA LYS A 291 -20.43 7.83 -4.39
C LYS A 291 -20.56 8.60 -3.08
N ARG A 292 -20.94 9.88 -3.17
CA ARG A 292 -21.29 10.67 -2.00
C ARG A 292 -22.43 9.91 -1.31
N CYS A 293 -22.14 9.35 -0.14
CA CYS A 293 -23.22 8.97 0.76
C CYS A 293 -23.87 10.28 1.21
N ALA A 294 -25.15 10.40 0.86
CA ALA A 294 -26.02 11.47 1.33
C ALA A 294 -26.19 11.37 2.85
#